data_a20edc5dbb7a51a6b58b960994878a7f
#
_entry.id   a20edc5dbb7a51a6b58b960994878a7f
#
_cell.length_a   1.000
_cell.length_b   1.000
_cell.length_c   1.000
_cell.angle_alpha   90.00
_cell.angle_beta   90.00
_cell.angle_gamma   90.00
#
_symmetry.space_group_name_H-M   'P 1'
#
loop_
_entity.id
_entity.type
_entity.pdbx_description
1 polymer ?
#
loop_
_entity_poly.entity_id
_entity_poly.type
_entity_poly.pdbx_seq_one_letter_code
_entity_poly.pdbx_strand_id
1 'polypeptide(L)'
;MVAEAQVWKALEEIPDPEIPVVSLVDLGVIRSVDVANGHVRIEFTPTFLGCPALEFMKRAIEEKVPGAEVAVITDDSWSTDKITPAGREKLRAAGFAPPAPRLVQLQSQVHKCPYCGSTETRLENLFGPTPCRSLRYCESCRQPFEQFKTI
;
A
#
# COMPACT_ATOMS: atom_id res chain seq x y z
N MET A 1 3.82 30.33 -2.52
CA MET A 1 4.63 29.27 -1.89
C MET A 1 3.73 28.07 -1.58
N VAL A 2 4.13 26.89 -2.01
CA VAL A 2 3.40 25.66 -1.67
C VAL A 2 3.83 25.23 -0.27
N ALA A 3 2.87 24.98 0.62
CA ALA A 3 3.18 24.46 1.95
C ALA A 3 3.29 22.93 1.90
N GLU A 4 4.17 22.35 2.71
CA GLU A 4 4.37 20.89 2.81
C GLU A 4 3.05 20.15 3.01
N ALA A 5 2.16 20.66 3.89
CA ALA A 5 0.85 20.08 4.13
C ALA A 5 -0.05 20.03 2.88
N GLN A 6 0.09 21.01 1.97
CA GLN A 6 -0.65 21.00 0.70
C GLN A 6 -0.12 19.93 -0.25
N VAL A 7 1.18 19.68 -0.23
CA VAL A 7 1.79 18.59 -1.01
C VAL A 7 1.31 17.24 -0.50
N TRP A 8 1.34 17.01 0.82
CA TRP A 8 0.83 15.78 1.42
C TRP A 8 -0.64 15.53 1.05
N LYS A 9 -1.48 16.57 1.14
CA LYS A 9 -2.89 16.47 0.75
C LYS A 9 -3.06 16.11 -0.73
N ALA A 10 -2.25 16.67 -1.60
CA ALA A 10 -2.28 16.33 -3.03
C ALA A 10 -1.87 14.87 -3.27
N LEU A 11 -0.87 14.39 -2.54
CA LEU A 11 -0.41 12.99 -2.64
C LEU A 11 -1.45 11.99 -2.12
N GLU A 12 -2.26 12.35 -1.12
CA GLU A 12 -3.38 11.53 -0.63
C GLU A 12 -4.45 11.26 -1.68
N GLU A 13 -4.54 12.10 -2.71
CA GLU A 13 -5.50 11.93 -3.80
C GLU A 13 -5.00 11.02 -4.93
N ILE A 14 -3.75 10.56 -4.88
CA ILE A 14 -3.19 9.67 -5.89
C ILE A 14 -3.48 8.22 -5.50
N PRO A 15 -4.38 7.52 -6.24
CA PRO A 15 -4.67 6.12 -5.95
C PRO A 15 -3.50 5.22 -6.37
N ASP A 16 -3.32 4.12 -5.65
CA ASP A 16 -2.43 3.06 -6.10
C ASP A 16 -2.97 2.44 -7.40
N PRO A 17 -2.12 2.23 -8.42
CA PRO A 17 -2.58 1.74 -9.73
C PRO A 17 -3.10 0.29 -9.69
N GLU A 18 -2.67 -0.51 -8.73
CA GLU A 18 -3.08 -1.91 -8.60
C GLU A 18 -4.22 -2.09 -7.59
N ILE A 19 -4.30 -1.22 -6.59
CA ILE A 19 -5.34 -1.24 -5.54
C ILE A 19 -5.91 0.18 -5.39
N PRO A 20 -6.79 0.63 -6.31
CA PRO A 20 -7.23 2.04 -6.37
C PRO A 20 -8.01 2.54 -5.16
N VAL A 21 -8.42 1.67 -4.25
CA VAL A 21 -9.14 2.04 -3.02
C VAL A 21 -8.22 2.68 -1.97
N VAL A 22 -6.90 2.53 -2.12
CA VAL A 22 -5.90 3.14 -1.26
C VAL A 22 -5.04 4.11 -2.04
N SER A 23 -4.58 5.17 -1.38
CA SER A 23 -3.65 6.13 -1.95
C SER A 23 -2.20 5.72 -1.72
N LEU A 24 -1.27 6.39 -2.41
CA LEU A 24 0.16 6.22 -2.16
C LEU A 24 0.55 6.58 -0.72
N VAL A 25 -0.15 7.55 -0.12
CA VAL A 25 0.05 7.92 1.29
C VAL A 25 -0.50 6.83 2.22
N ASP A 26 -1.67 6.28 1.93
CA ASP A 26 -2.26 5.17 2.70
C ASP A 26 -1.33 3.95 2.74
N LEU A 27 -0.67 3.64 1.63
CA LEU A 27 0.29 2.53 1.55
C LEU A 27 1.63 2.83 2.23
N GLY A 28 1.89 4.09 2.61
CA GLY A 28 3.15 4.48 3.23
C GLY A 28 4.35 4.41 2.29
N VAL A 29 4.14 4.49 0.97
CA VAL A 29 5.22 4.48 -0.03
C VAL A 29 5.87 5.86 -0.18
N ILE A 30 5.19 6.95 0.20
CA ILE A 30 5.79 8.27 0.28
C ILE A 30 6.69 8.34 1.52
N ARG A 31 7.98 8.50 1.31
CA ARG A 31 8.98 8.50 2.38
C ARG A 31 9.17 9.87 3.02
N SER A 32 9.31 10.89 2.20
CA SER A 32 9.48 12.27 2.65
C SER A 32 8.97 13.27 1.63
N VAL A 33 8.60 14.42 2.14
CA VAL A 33 8.27 15.61 1.36
C VAL A 33 9.08 16.75 1.96
N ASP A 34 9.98 17.33 1.18
CA ASP A 34 10.76 18.49 1.54
C ASP A 34 10.35 19.70 0.71
N VAL A 35 10.06 20.80 1.36
CA VAL A 35 9.74 22.07 0.71
C VAL A 35 10.72 23.13 1.20
N ALA A 36 11.68 23.50 0.34
CA ALA A 36 12.71 24.47 0.67
C ALA A 36 12.94 25.45 -0.48
N ASN A 37 12.95 26.75 -0.20
CA ASN A 37 13.24 27.80 -1.18
C ASN A 37 12.40 27.73 -2.47
N GLY A 38 11.15 27.28 -2.37
CA GLY A 38 10.26 27.11 -3.52
C GLY A 38 10.48 25.82 -4.32
N HIS A 39 11.41 24.99 -3.91
CA HIS A 39 11.62 23.64 -4.46
C HIS A 39 10.90 22.59 -3.62
N VAL A 40 10.24 21.68 -4.29
CA VAL A 40 9.56 20.52 -3.68
C VAL A 40 10.33 19.27 -4.07
N ARG A 41 10.79 18.52 -3.09
CA ARG A 41 11.41 17.19 -3.28
C ARG A 41 10.54 16.13 -2.62
N ILE A 42 10.20 15.10 -3.36
CA ILE A 42 9.37 13.99 -2.89
C ILE A 42 10.17 12.71 -3.07
N GLU A 43 10.38 11.98 -1.99
CA GLU A 43 10.98 10.66 -2.02
C GLU A 43 9.92 9.58 -1.82
N PHE A 44 9.91 8.57 -2.67
CA PHE A 44 9.05 7.42 -2.49
C PHE A 44 9.80 6.11 -2.69
N THR A 45 9.33 5.08 -2.00
CA THR A 45 9.88 3.73 -2.04
C THR A 45 8.81 2.77 -2.55
N PRO A 46 9.03 2.05 -3.66
CA PRO A 46 8.07 1.07 -4.16
C PRO A 46 7.91 -0.09 -3.16
N THR A 47 6.75 -0.72 -3.16
CA THR A 47 6.47 -1.90 -2.33
C THR A 47 7.29 -3.11 -2.75
N PHE A 48 7.68 -3.17 -4.02
CA PHE A 48 8.50 -4.22 -4.61
C PHE A 48 9.58 -3.64 -5.51
N LEU A 49 10.79 -4.15 -5.40
CA LEU A 49 11.84 -3.87 -6.37
C LEU A 49 11.44 -4.47 -7.72
N GLY A 50 11.47 -3.64 -8.77
CA GLY A 50 11.04 -4.05 -10.11
C GLY A 50 9.51 -4.03 -10.33
N CYS A 51 8.77 -3.32 -9.47
CA CYS A 51 7.33 -3.10 -9.68
C CYS A 51 7.06 -2.40 -11.02
N PRO A 52 6.26 -2.99 -11.93
CA PRO A 52 5.94 -2.35 -13.22
C PRO A 52 5.15 -1.05 -13.06
N ALA A 53 4.50 -0.85 -11.91
CA ALA A 53 3.77 0.37 -11.59
C ALA A 53 4.65 1.56 -11.17
N LEU A 54 5.96 1.36 -10.99
CA LEU A 54 6.88 2.38 -10.49
C LEU A 54 6.87 3.65 -11.35
N GLU A 55 7.02 3.51 -12.66
CA GLU A 55 6.99 4.64 -13.59
C GLU A 55 5.64 5.34 -13.60
N PHE A 56 4.56 4.58 -13.46
CA PHE A 56 3.22 5.13 -13.37
C PHE A 56 3.05 5.98 -12.09
N MET A 57 3.49 5.46 -10.95
CA MET A 57 3.44 6.20 -9.68
C MET A 57 4.27 7.48 -9.74
N LYS A 58 5.48 7.40 -10.29
CA LYS A 58 6.36 8.57 -10.46
C LYS A 58 5.67 9.65 -11.29
N ARG A 59 5.13 9.29 -12.45
CA ARG A 59 4.40 10.24 -13.32
C ARG A 59 3.18 10.82 -12.62
N ALA A 60 2.41 10.02 -11.92
CA ALA A 60 1.24 10.50 -11.18
C ALA A 60 1.61 11.52 -10.10
N ILE A 61 2.75 11.35 -9.43
CA ILE A 61 3.28 12.32 -8.47
C ILE A 61 3.70 13.61 -9.18
N GLU A 62 4.44 13.50 -10.28
CA GLU A 62 4.91 14.65 -11.08
C GLU A 62 3.74 15.47 -11.67
N GLU A 63 2.68 14.79 -12.12
CA GLU A 63 1.46 15.45 -12.63
C GLU A 63 0.68 16.13 -11.50
N LYS A 64 0.62 15.53 -10.32
CA LYS A 64 -0.13 16.06 -9.19
C LYS A 64 0.58 17.23 -8.51
N VAL A 65 1.91 17.19 -8.49
CA VAL A 65 2.77 18.25 -7.93
C VAL A 65 3.74 18.76 -9.00
N PRO A 66 3.29 19.61 -9.92
CA PRO A 66 4.12 20.09 -11.02
C PRO A 66 5.38 20.80 -10.53
N GLY A 67 6.51 20.43 -11.11
CA GLY A 67 7.82 21.01 -10.75
C GLY A 67 8.49 20.38 -9.54
N ALA A 68 7.88 19.35 -8.93
CA ALA A 68 8.54 18.59 -7.87
C ALA A 68 9.65 17.70 -8.44
N GLU A 69 10.75 17.61 -7.69
CA GLU A 69 11.79 16.59 -7.91
C GLU A 69 11.33 15.30 -7.26
N VAL A 70 11.07 14.27 -8.06
CA VAL A 70 10.61 12.95 -7.57
C VAL A 70 11.78 11.97 -7.58
N ALA A 71 12.22 11.57 -6.40
CA ALA A 71 13.29 10.60 -6.20
C ALA A 71 12.72 9.23 -5.80
N VAL A 72 13.10 8.20 -6.54
CA VAL A 72 12.78 6.81 -6.22
C VAL A 72 13.87 6.23 -5.34
N ILE A 73 13.51 5.78 -4.16
CA ILE A 73 14.44 5.14 -3.22
C ILE A 73 14.22 3.63 -3.28
N THR A 74 15.22 2.90 -3.78
CA THR A 74 15.17 1.46 -4.01
C THR A 74 15.93 0.70 -2.93
N ASP A 75 15.63 0.98 -1.69
CA ASP A 75 16.18 0.27 -0.52
C ASP A 75 15.10 -0.60 0.15
N ASP A 76 15.48 -1.30 1.20
CA ASP A 76 14.58 -2.18 1.98
C ASP A 76 13.78 -1.40 3.05
N SER A 77 13.64 -0.09 2.92
CA SER A 77 13.03 0.74 3.96
C SER A 77 11.52 0.61 4.04
N TRP A 78 10.84 0.22 2.96
CA TRP A 78 9.42 0.00 2.99
C TRP A 78 9.06 -1.38 3.56
N SER A 79 8.02 -1.42 4.38
CA SER A 79 7.39 -2.65 4.83
C SER A 79 5.88 -2.44 4.95
N THR A 80 5.12 -3.51 5.04
CA THR A 80 3.66 -3.43 5.22
C THR A 80 3.24 -2.80 6.55
N ASP A 81 4.14 -2.68 7.52
CA ASP A 81 3.89 -1.95 8.76
C ASP A 81 3.73 -0.43 8.54
N LYS A 82 4.19 0.08 7.39
CA LYS A 82 4.04 1.49 7.01
C LYS A 82 2.66 1.84 6.45
N ILE A 83 1.84 0.84 6.13
CA ILE A 83 0.45 1.07 5.72
C ILE A 83 -0.28 1.73 6.88
N THR A 84 -0.92 2.88 6.60
CA THR A 84 -1.64 3.63 7.63
C THR A 84 -2.87 2.87 8.14
N PRO A 85 -3.35 3.16 9.36
CA PRO A 85 -4.61 2.58 9.85
C PRO A 85 -5.79 2.86 8.92
N ALA A 86 -5.86 4.05 8.31
CA ALA A 86 -6.86 4.39 7.31
C ALA A 86 -6.73 3.52 6.05
N GLY A 87 -5.51 3.28 5.58
CA GLY A 87 -5.23 2.41 4.45
C GLY A 87 -5.64 0.96 4.73
N ARG A 88 -5.36 0.45 5.91
CA ARG A 88 -5.77 -0.90 6.33
C ARG A 88 -7.29 -1.05 6.34
N GLU A 89 -8.01 -0.06 6.85
CA GLU A 89 -9.48 -0.08 6.87
C GLU A 89 -10.08 0.01 5.46
N LYS A 90 -9.51 0.82 4.58
CA LYS A 90 -9.91 0.89 3.17
C LYS A 90 -9.72 -0.45 2.46
N LEU A 91 -8.59 -1.13 2.69
CA LEU A 91 -8.33 -2.48 2.16
C LEU A 91 -9.39 -3.47 2.65
N ARG A 92 -9.65 -3.48 3.96
CA ARG A 92 -10.65 -4.38 4.56
C ARG A 92 -12.05 -4.14 3.99
N ALA A 93 -12.46 -2.89 3.90
CA ALA A 93 -13.77 -2.51 3.35
C ALA A 93 -13.94 -2.90 1.88
N ALA A 94 -12.85 -2.95 1.12
CA ALA A 94 -12.83 -3.38 -0.27
C ALA A 94 -12.73 -4.91 -0.45
N GLY A 95 -12.69 -5.67 0.63
CA GLY A 95 -12.60 -7.13 0.58
C GLY A 95 -11.19 -7.69 0.50
N PHE A 96 -10.17 -6.87 0.77
CA PHE A 96 -8.78 -7.31 0.92
C PHE A 96 -8.46 -7.54 2.39
N ALA A 97 -7.91 -8.69 2.73
CA ALA A 97 -7.37 -8.89 4.07
C ALA A 97 -6.09 -8.05 4.23
N PRO A 98 -6.04 -7.10 5.17
CA PRO A 98 -4.83 -6.33 5.42
C PRO A 98 -3.69 -7.24 5.90
N PRO A 99 -2.41 -6.87 5.66
CA PRO A 99 -1.29 -7.65 6.17
C PRO A 99 -1.25 -7.61 7.70
N ALA A 100 -0.92 -8.75 8.31
CA ALA A 100 -0.66 -8.80 9.74
C ALA A 100 0.64 -8.06 10.09
N PRO A 101 0.76 -7.45 11.28
CA PRO A 101 2.03 -6.90 11.75
C PRO A 101 3.13 -7.96 11.73
N ARG A 102 4.37 -7.58 11.34
CA ARG A 102 5.50 -8.51 11.22
C ARG A 102 5.75 -9.34 12.49
N LEU A 103 5.59 -8.72 13.66
CA LEU A 103 5.77 -9.41 14.93
C LEU A 103 4.73 -10.51 15.19
N VAL A 104 3.50 -10.33 14.70
CA VAL A 104 2.41 -11.30 14.86
C VAL A 104 2.57 -12.48 13.89
N GLN A 105 3.18 -12.24 12.73
CA GLN A 105 3.38 -13.27 11.71
C GLN A 105 4.29 -14.41 12.14
N LEU A 106 5.23 -14.13 13.05
CA LEU A 106 6.08 -15.16 13.64
C LEU A 106 5.35 -16.11 14.59
N GLN A 107 4.16 -15.71 15.06
CA GLN A 107 3.40 -16.42 16.08
C GLN A 107 2.13 -17.10 15.57
N SER A 108 1.50 -16.60 14.52
CA SER A 108 0.31 -17.23 13.92
C SER A 108 0.11 -16.81 12.47
N GLN A 109 -0.09 -17.76 11.58
CA GLN A 109 -0.48 -17.55 10.19
C GLN A 109 -2.00 -17.35 10.05
N VAL A 110 -2.66 -16.86 11.08
CA VAL A 110 -4.11 -16.70 11.09
C VAL A 110 -4.46 -15.37 10.41
N HIS A 111 -5.19 -15.47 9.32
CA HIS A 111 -5.71 -14.32 8.58
C HIS A 111 -7.22 -14.27 8.70
N LYS A 112 -7.73 -13.12 9.15
CA LYS A 112 -9.17 -12.91 9.26
C LYS A 112 -9.80 -12.67 7.91
N CYS A 113 -10.95 -13.27 7.69
CA CYS A 113 -11.77 -12.96 6.53
C CYS A 113 -12.24 -11.50 6.55
N PRO A 114 -12.03 -10.72 5.48
CA PRO A 114 -12.46 -9.33 5.44
C PRO A 114 -13.99 -9.16 5.39
N TYR A 115 -14.72 -10.21 5.02
CA TYR A 115 -16.18 -10.17 4.90
C TYR A 115 -16.90 -10.52 6.20
N CYS A 116 -16.50 -11.60 6.89
CA CYS A 116 -17.19 -12.07 8.09
C CYS A 116 -16.34 -12.04 9.38
N GLY A 117 -15.05 -11.73 9.27
CA GLY A 117 -14.14 -11.66 10.43
C GLY A 117 -13.67 -13.03 10.96
N SER A 118 -14.10 -14.13 10.37
CA SER A 118 -13.70 -15.49 10.79
C SER A 118 -12.21 -15.73 10.60
N THR A 119 -11.62 -16.50 11.51
CA THR A 119 -10.24 -16.98 11.41
C THR A 119 -10.13 -18.34 10.69
N GLU A 120 -11.26 -18.96 10.36
CA GLU A 120 -11.31 -20.21 9.59
C GLU A 120 -11.07 -19.95 8.12
N THR A 121 -9.84 -19.57 7.79
CA THR A 121 -9.40 -19.25 6.43
C THR A 121 -8.23 -20.13 6.03
N ARG A 122 -8.16 -20.47 4.75
CA ARG A 122 -7.06 -21.26 4.19
C ARG A 122 -6.44 -20.56 2.99
N LEU A 123 -5.16 -20.82 2.76
CA LEU A 123 -4.45 -20.38 1.58
C LEU A 123 -4.84 -21.24 0.37
N GLU A 124 -5.35 -20.62 -0.69
CA GLU A 124 -5.63 -21.26 -1.97
C GLU A 124 -4.45 -21.19 -2.92
N ASN A 125 -3.88 -19.99 -3.05
CA ASN A 125 -2.72 -19.75 -3.90
C ASN A 125 -1.86 -18.65 -3.30
N LEU A 126 -0.56 -18.90 -3.21
CA LEU A 126 0.41 -17.92 -2.73
C LEU A 126 0.54 -16.72 -3.66
N PHE A 127 0.21 -16.88 -4.94
CA PHE A 127 0.23 -15.83 -5.94
C PHE A 127 -1.19 -15.49 -6.37
N GLY A 128 -1.60 -14.25 -6.09
CA GLY A 128 -2.84 -13.66 -6.58
C GLY A 128 -2.63 -12.93 -7.92
N PRO A 129 -3.50 -11.97 -8.24
CA PRO A 129 -3.38 -11.16 -9.48
C PRO A 129 -2.08 -10.38 -9.57
N THR A 130 -1.47 -10.05 -8.44
CA THR A 130 -0.17 -9.37 -8.35
C THR A 130 0.74 -10.10 -7.37
N PRO A 131 2.09 -9.94 -7.47
CA PRO A 131 3.04 -10.59 -6.57
C PRO A 131 2.85 -10.26 -5.08
N CYS A 132 2.30 -9.08 -4.78
CA CYS A 132 2.05 -8.62 -3.40
C CYS A 132 0.78 -9.20 -2.77
N ARG A 133 -0.03 -9.94 -3.52
CA ARG A 133 -1.30 -10.51 -3.07
C ARG A 133 -1.30 -12.03 -3.14
N SER A 134 -2.02 -12.67 -2.22
CA SER A 134 -2.33 -14.11 -2.23
C SER A 134 -3.84 -14.31 -2.31
N LEU A 135 -4.25 -15.50 -2.74
CA LEU A 135 -5.66 -15.92 -2.73
C LEU A 135 -5.92 -16.81 -1.52
N ARG A 136 -6.98 -16.51 -0.80
CA ARG A 136 -7.45 -17.26 0.36
C ARG A 136 -8.94 -17.56 0.24
N TYR A 137 -9.39 -18.51 1.05
CA TYR A 137 -10.79 -18.91 1.11
C TYR A 137 -11.25 -18.96 2.57
N CYS A 138 -12.43 -18.43 2.83
CA CYS A 138 -13.07 -18.48 4.14
C CYS A 138 -14.03 -19.67 4.20
N GLU A 139 -13.80 -20.58 5.12
CA GLU A 139 -14.67 -21.75 5.33
C GLU A 139 -16.02 -21.36 5.96
N SER A 140 -16.05 -20.28 6.75
CA SER A 140 -17.26 -19.83 7.43
C SER A 140 -18.27 -19.18 6.49
N CYS A 141 -17.88 -18.14 5.73
CA CYS A 141 -18.79 -17.48 4.81
C CYS A 141 -18.70 -17.99 3.36
N ARG A 142 -17.78 -18.93 3.10
CA ARG A 142 -17.56 -19.57 1.79
C ARG A 142 -17.23 -18.59 0.67
N GLN A 143 -16.48 -17.53 1.01
CA GLN A 143 -16.04 -16.53 0.04
C GLN A 143 -14.53 -16.60 -0.17
N PRO A 144 -14.07 -16.54 -1.43
CA PRO A 144 -12.68 -16.27 -1.72
C PRO A 144 -12.37 -14.80 -1.45
N PHE A 145 -11.15 -14.52 -1.07
CA PHE A 145 -10.68 -13.14 -0.89
C PHE A 145 -9.17 -13.05 -1.17
N GLU A 146 -8.73 -11.85 -1.47
CA GLU A 146 -7.32 -11.57 -1.62
C GLU A 146 -6.74 -11.05 -0.31
N GLN A 147 -5.52 -11.44 -0.03
CA GLN A 147 -4.76 -10.93 1.10
C GLN A 147 -3.54 -10.18 0.62
N PHE A 148 -3.31 -9.00 1.18
CA PHE A 148 -2.05 -8.29 1.01
C PHE A 148 -0.98 -9.02 1.84
N LYS A 149 0.05 -9.54 1.18
CA LYS A 149 1.13 -10.27 1.86
C LYS A 149 1.93 -9.32 2.75
N THR A 150 2.34 -9.81 3.90
CA THR A 150 3.30 -9.09 4.77
C THR A 150 4.69 -9.13 4.14
N ILE A 151 5.33 -7.98 4.06
CA ILE A 151 6.68 -7.79 3.52
C ILE A 151 7.53 -7.03 4.52
#